data_c36d50f0c805955ce219086604985d0f
#
_entry.id   c36d50f0c805955ce219086604985d0f
#
_cell.length_a   1.000
_cell.length_b   1.000
_cell.length_c   1.000
_cell.angle_alpha   90.00
_cell.angle_beta   90.00
_cell.angle_gamma   90.00
#
_symmetry.space_group_name_H-M   'P 1'
#
loop_
_entity.id
_entity.type
_entity.pdbx_description
1 polymer ?
#
loop_
_entity_poly.entity_id
_entity_poly.type
_entity_poly.pdbx_seq_one_letter_code
_entity_poly.pdbx_strand_id
1 'polypeptide(L)'
;MKKILSILFICNMALTALAQDVEFKASAPAQVIVGKPFQLTYSVNQRAKDLRAPEFTDFDYIAGPYTSQSSSTSFVNGKRTSSFTLTYTYTLMANQEGTFTIPPATIKVDGEQYTSNGVRITVLPPDQPAPAATSNASAANQPRETTQINEGNIFIRTLVSKGKVHEQEAILLSYKLYFAGVDVAQFTNNTRLPEFKGFLKQELEVGEIQTELEHYNGRNYQTAVLYRTLLFPQRSGNITIDPAEFEAVLRIQNRAQVRSIFDDFFNSYTTATKAITAPGTTIHVDALPTGKPAGFSGGVGQFNISSTISSTDLQANEAVTLTITIQGTGNMKLLKTPSVDWPEGFEVYDPKVSNNFRNTTTGVSGTKTIEYLAIPRAGGSYTIPPILFSYYDTQADSYKTLATPEYTLQIARSATEEANAAVVNHFVQKEDIQQLGSDIRYIDVNALPALKIHKSKFTFGTLAFWLCYLIPALLAALLFIIFRKKIQENADITRVRYKKANKVAQRRLKAAELLLKADNKTAFFEEIERAAWTYLSDRLSIPTAQLNKENIAQILASKGVTDTLIEEVLHVLATAEFARYAPTSDHAMQDIYNDTTKIINQLENCKL
;
A
#
# COMPACT_ATOMS: atom_id res chain seq x y z
N MET A 1 13.03 24.74 51.10
CA MET A 1 13.10 25.57 49.89
C MET A 1 13.57 24.81 48.64
N LYS A 2 14.66 24.00 48.67
CA LYS A 2 15.11 23.23 47.50
C LYS A 2 14.09 22.23 46.89
N LYS A 3 13.27 21.60 47.73
CA LYS A 3 12.25 20.64 47.25
C LYS A 3 11.01 21.32 46.62
N ILE A 4 10.70 22.55 47.04
CA ILE A 4 9.59 23.33 46.47
C ILE A 4 9.99 23.92 45.13
N LEU A 5 11.25 24.35 45.00
CA LEU A 5 11.81 24.84 43.74
C LEU A 5 11.90 23.75 42.67
N SER A 6 12.21 22.49 43.09
CA SER A 6 12.25 21.32 42.19
C SER A 6 10.86 20.92 41.67
N ILE A 7 9.83 21.03 42.52
CA ILE A 7 8.44 20.76 42.13
C ILE A 7 7.91 21.86 41.19
N LEU A 8 8.26 23.11 41.44
CA LEU A 8 7.91 24.23 40.55
C LEU A 8 8.60 24.12 39.17
N PHE A 9 9.83 23.60 39.13
CA PHE A 9 10.57 23.38 37.85
C PHE A 9 10.01 22.19 37.08
N ILE A 10 9.59 21.11 37.74
CA ILE A 10 8.93 19.95 37.12
C ILE A 10 7.52 20.33 36.64
N CYS A 11 6.77 21.18 37.40
CA CYS A 11 5.48 21.68 36.94
C CYS A 11 5.59 22.64 35.74
N ASN A 12 6.66 23.44 35.63
CA ASN A 12 6.91 24.28 34.47
C ASN A 12 7.35 23.48 33.23
N MET A 13 8.05 22.35 33.39
CA MET A 13 8.40 21.44 32.28
C MET A 13 7.20 20.61 31.80
N ALA A 14 6.17 20.41 32.61
CA ALA A 14 4.97 19.69 32.22
C ALA A 14 3.96 20.55 31.44
N LEU A 15 4.12 21.85 31.39
CA LEU A 15 3.23 22.76 30.63
C LEU A 15 3.68 23.01 29.17
N THR A 16 4.84 22.51 28.75
CA THR A 16 5.33 22.67 27.36
C THR A 16 4.99 21.49 26.43
N ALA A 17 4.17 20.54 26.87
CA ALA A 17 3.81 19.38 26.08
C ALA A 17 2.35 19.46 25.71
N LEU A 18 2.07 19.83 24.46
CA LEU A 18 0.92 19.55 23.58
C LEU A 18 0.43 20.79 22.82
N ALA A 19 1.33 21.67 22.41
CA ALA A 19 1.02 22.51 21.27
C ALA A 19 1.02 21.57 20.05
N GLN A 20 -0.15 21.26 19.52
CA GLN A 20 -0.26 20.58 18.24
C GLN A 20 0.32 21.53 17.20
N ASP A 21 1.40 21.11 16.51
CA ASP A 21 2.04 21.94 15.48
C ASP A 21 1.00 22.43 14.48
N VAL A 22 1.05 23.73 14.17
CA VAL A 22 0.16 24.32 13.18
C VAL A 22 0.57 23.81 11.80
N GLU A 23 -0.32 23.06 11.18
CA GLU A 23 -0.13 22.55 9.83
C GLU A 23 -1.00 23.35 8.85
N PHE A 24 -0.38 24.19 8.03
CA PHE A 24 -1.04 24.97 7.01
C PHE A 24 -0.58 24.54 5.63
N LYS A 25 -1.50 23.95 4.84
CA LYS A 25 -1.22 23.33 3.55
C LYS A 25 -2.08 23.88 2.43
N ALA A 26 -1.48 24.05 1.26
CA ALA A 26 -2.15 24.27 -0.01
C ALA A 26 -2.20 22.97 -0.80
N SER A 27 -3.34 22.68 -1.44
CA SER A 27 -3.56 21.50 -2.28
C SER A 27 -4.41 21.85 -3.48
N ALA A 28 -4.01 21.36 -4.66
CA ALA A 28 -4.79 21.41 -5.89
C ALA A 28 -4.49 20.16 -6.73
N PRO A 29 -5.28 19.84 -7.78
CA PRO A 29 -4.94 18.80 -8.73
C PRO A 29 -3.58 19.08 -9.38
N ALA A 30 -2.71 18.05 -9.45
CA ALA A 30 -1.39 18.20 -10.07
C ALA A 30 -1.48 18.51 -11.58
N GLN A 31 -2.61 18.13 -12.20
CA GLN A 31 -2.89 18.34 -13.62
C GLN A 31 -4.31 18.83 -13.80
N VAL A 32 -4.49 19.81 -14.68
CA VAL A 32 -5.78 20.42 -15.03
C VAL A 32 -5.85 20.63 -16.55
N ILE A 33 -7.02 20.94 -17.07
CA ILE A 33 -7.25 21.14 -18.50
C ILE A 33 -7.54 22.61 -18.76
N VAL A 34 -6.98 23.19 -19.83
CA VAL A 34 -7.29 24.54 -20.29
C VAL A 34 -8.80 24.74 -20.41
N GLY A 35 -9.31 25.85 -19.86
CA GLY A 35 -10.73 26.21 -19.91
C GLY A 35 -11.64 25.40 -18.99
N LYS A 36 -11.10 24.49 -18.17
CA LYS A 36 -11.88 23.79 -17.14
C LYS A 36 -11.56 24.33 -15.75
N PRO A 37 -12.59 24.63 -14.93
CA PRO A 37 -12.39 25.09 -13.57
C PRO A 37 -11.84 23.95 -12.68
N PHE A 38 -10.96 24.30 -11.75
CA PHE A 38 -10.43 23.40 -10.73
C PHE A 38 -10.41 24.08 -9.35
N GLN A 39 -10.25 23.28 -8.31
CA GLN A 39 -10.26 23.77 -6.94
C GLN A 39 -8.85 23.83 -6.38
N LEU A 40 -8.50 24.97 -5.79
CA LEU A 40 -7.34 25.18 -4.93
C LEU A 40 -7.85 25.28 -3.49
N THR A 41 -7.33 24.44 -2.61
CA THR A 41 -7.72 24.40 -1.19
C THR A 41 -6.56 24.76 -0.30
N TYR A 42 -6.81 25.63 0.68
CA TYR A 42 -5.90 25.91 1.79
C TYR A 42 -6.52 25.32 3.06
N SER A 43 -5.83 24.42 3.72
CA SER A 43 -6.29 23.75 4.93
C SER A 43 -5.36 24.03 6.11
N VAL A 44 -5.94 24.32 7.27
CA VAL A 44 -5.20 24.50 8.52
C VAL A 44 -5.86 23.69 9.64
N ASN A 45 -5.04 23.05 10.47
CA ASN A 45 -5.50 22.17 11.55
C ASN A 45 -5.92 22.89 12.82
N GLN A 46 -5.98 24.20 12.80
CA GLN A 46 -6.38 25.06 13.93
C GLN A 46 -7.30 26.19 13.47
N ARG A 47 -7.91 26.87 14.43
CA ARG A 47 -8.70 28.09 14.12
C ARG A 47 -7.79 29.20 13.66
N ALA A 48 -8.06 29.73 12.49
CA ALA A 48 -7.23 30.74 11.87
C ALA A 48 -8.07 31.92 11.34
N LYS A 49 -7.40 33.04 11.12
CA LYS A 49 -7.97 34.28 10.58
C LYS A 49 -7.00 34.89 9.57
N ASP A 50 -7.46 35.88 8.83
CA ASP A 50 -6.64 36.69 7.93
C ASP A 50 -5.85 35.86 6.89
N LEU A 51 -6.55 34.92 6.19
CA LEU A 51 -5.94 34.25 5.04
C LEU A 51 -5.59 35.29 3.97
N ARG A 52 -4.35 35.31 3.54
CA ARG A 52 -3.86 36.09 2.40
C ARG A 52 -3.39 35.12 1.32
N ALA A 53 -4.23 34.91 0.31
CA ALA A 53 -3.86 34.17 -0.87
C ALA A 53 -2.91 35.00 -1.75
N PRO A 54 -2.01 34.36 -2.50
CA PRO A 54 -1.20 35.04 -3.51
C PRO A 54 -2.07 35.56 -4.67
N GLU A 55 -1.53 36.43 -5.49
CA GLU A 55 -2.12 36.77 -6.77
C GLU A 55 -2.04 35.57 -7.72
N PHE A 56 -3.15 35.24 -8.38
CA PHE A 56 -3.24 34.14 -9.32
C PHE A 56 -2.95 34.62 -10.75
N THR A 57 -1.71 35.05 -11.01
CA THR A 57 -1.32 35.69 -12.29
C THR A 57 -1.54 34.81 -13.51
N ASP A 58 -1.38 33.48 -13.36
CA ASP A 58 -1.48 32.51 -14.46
C ASP A 58 -2.86 31.82 -14.55
N PHE A 59 -3.77 32.19 -13.64
CA PHE A 59 -5.08 31.55 -13.52
C PHE A 59 -6.19 32.59 -13.34
N ASP A 60 -7.29 32.42 -14.04
CA ASP A 60 -8.48 33.22 -13.82
C ASP A 60 -9.16 32.80 -12.53
N TYR A 61 -9.47 33.76 -11.71
CA TYR A 61 -10.26 33.58 -10.50
C TYR A 61 -11.76 33.52 -10.85
N ILE A 62 -12.39 32.40 -10.56
CA ILE A 62 -13.81 32.17 -10.85
C ILE A 62 -14.67 32.40 -9.62
N ALA A 63 -14.31 31.83 -8.47
CA ALA A 63 -15.09 31.92 -7.24
C ALA A 63 -14.27 31.59 -5.99
N GLY A 64 -14.74 32.08 -4.82
CA GLY A 64 -14.16 31.77 -3.50
C GLY A 64 -13.73 33.01 -2.72
N PRO A 65 -12.98 32.87 -1.59
CA PRO A 65 -12.83 31.59 -0.92
C PRO A 65 -14.13 31.12 -0.26
N TYR A 66 -14.53 29.89 -0.52
CA TYR A 66 -15.54 29.21 0.30
C TYR A 66 -14.88 28.62 1.53
N THR A 67 -15.45 28.87 2.71
CA THR A 67 -14.89 28.39 3.97
C THR A 67 -15.71 27.23 4.50
N SER A 68 -15.05 26.13 4.84
CA SER A 68 -15.65 24.99 5.53
C SER A 68 -14.86 24.63 6.78
N GLN A 69 -15.57 24.18 7.83
CA GLN A 69 -14.98 23.73 9.08
C GLN A 69 -15.40 22.30 9.34
N SER A 70 -14.43 21.47 9.68
CA SER A 70 -14.67 20.10 10.11
C SER A 70 -14.05 19.88 11.48
N SER A 71 -14.81 19.26 12.39
CA SER A 71 -14.28 18.82 13.68
C SER A 71 -14.66 17.36 13.90
N SER A 72 -13.68 16.54 14.23
CA SER A 72 -13.88 15.13 14.54
C SER A 72 -13.32 14.82 15.91
N THR A 73 -14.06 14.04 16.70
CA THR A 73 -13.59 13.53 17.99
C THR A 73 -13.66 12.01 17.96
N SER A 74 -12.52 11.38 18.12
CA SER A 74 -12.38 9.92 18.17
C SER A 74 -11.97 9.48 19.57
N PHE A 75 -12.53 8.35 20.01
CA PHE A 75 -12.17 7.69 21.27
C PHE A 75 -11.59 6.31 20.92
N VAL A 76 -10.28 6.15 21.10
CA VAL A 76 -9.58 4.89 20.90
C VAL A 76 -8.82 4.54 22.17
N ASN A 77 -9.08 3.36 22.73
CA ASN A 77 -8.42 2.85 23.96
C ASN A 77 -8.45 3.84 25.15
N GLY A 78 -9.59 4.54 25.35
CA GLY A 78 -9.74 5.49 26.45
C GLY A 78 -9.05 6.85 26.24
N LYS A 79 -8.33 7.05 25.13
CA LYS A 79 -7.77 8.35 24.73
C LYS A 79 -8.73 9.08 23.79
N ARG A 80 -9.03 10.32 24.13
CA ARG A 80 -9.80 11.24 23.29
C ARG A 80 -8.84 11.98 22.37
N THR A 81 -8.99 11.79 21.06
CA THR A 81 -8.31 12.58 20.04
C THR A 81 -9.34 13.48 19.36
N SER A 82 -9.10 14.78 19.33
CA SER A 82 -9.94 15.75 18.65
C SER A 82 -9.12 16.36 17.52
N SER A 83 -9.65 16.32 16.30
CA SER A 83 -9.08 16.99 15.14
C SER A 83 -10.00 18.13 14.71
N PHE A 84 -9.42 19.23 14.32
CA PHE A 84 -10.09 20.39 13.75
C PHE A 84 -9.43 20.71 12.42
N THR A 85 -10.19 21.03 11.39
CA THR A 85 -9.67 21.47 10.09
C THR A 85 -10.53 22.60 9.56
N LEU A 86 -9.89 23.72 9.23
CA LEU A 86 -10.50 24.85 8.55
C LEU A 86 -9.95 24.87 7.13
N THR A 87 -10.85 24.86 6.15
CA THR A 87 -10.50 24.78 4.72
C THR A 87 -11.09 25.99 3.97
N TYR A 88 -10.25 26.61 3.17
CA TYR A 88 -10.65 27.69 2.23
C TYR A 88 -10.49 27.14 0.81
N THR A 89 -11.55 27.21 0.01
CA THR A 89 -11.59 26.67 -1.36
C THR A 89 -11.76 27.79 -2.36
N TYR A 90 -10.81 27.90 -3.28
CA TYR A 90 -10.87 28.78 -4.45
C TYR A 90 -11.18 27.95 -5.69
N THR A 91 -11.98 28.49 -6.60
CA THR A 91 -12.19 27.91 -7.93
C THR A 91 -11.44 28.76 -8.94
N LEU A 92 -10.48 28.16 -9.61
CA LEU A 92 -9.60 28.78 -10.60
C LEU A 92 -9.77 28.11 -11.96
N MET A 93 -9.36 28.78 -13.03
CA MET A 93 -9.35 28.24 -14.40
C MET A 93 -8.04 28.65 -15.10
N ALA A 94 -7.42 27.71 -15.78
CA ALA A 94 -6.21 27.96 -16.56
C ALA A 94 -6.58 28.30 -18.02
N ASN A 95 -5.95 29.33 -18.60
CA ASN A 95 -6.19 29.78 -19.97
C ASN A 95 -5.12 29.33 -20.96
N GLN A 96 -3.97 28.87 -20.49
CA GLN A 96 -2.83 28.47 -21.32
C GLN A 96 -2.28 27.12 -20.84
N GLU A 97 -1.80 26.31 -21.77
CA GLU A 97 -1.06 25.08 -21.45
C GLU A 97 0.33 25.41 -20.93
N GLY A 98 0.85 24.53 -20.05
CA GLY A 98 2.17 24.71 -19.47
C GLY A 98 2.25 24.20 -18.04
N THR A 99 3.35 24.49 -17.37
CA THR A 99 3.53 24.19 -15.94
C THR A 99 3.68 25.47 -15.17
N PHE A 100 2.75 25.72 -14.26
CA PHE A 100 2.67 26.93 -13.44
C PHE A 100 2.82 26.57 -11.98
N THR A 101 3.27 27.55 -11.18
CA THR A 101 3.41 27.38 -9.73
C THR A 101 2.64 28.49 -9.02
N ILE A 102 1.64 28.09 -8.23
CA ILE A 102 0.95 29.01 -7.33
C ILE A 102 1.85 29.23 -6.10
N PRO A 103 2.22 30.49 -5.79
CA PRO A 103 3.05 30.80 -4.63
C PRO A 103 2.36 30.42 -3.30
N PRO A 104 3.13 30.32 -2.21
CA PRO A 104 2.58 30.09 -0.87
C PRO A 104 1.60 31.19 -0.43
N ALA A 105 0.54 30.79 0.28
CA ALA A 105 -0.36 31.71 1.00
C ALA A 105 0.11 31.89 2.45
N THR A 106 -0.39 32.95 3.10
CA THR A 106 -0.14 33.19 4.53
C THR A 106 -1.44 33.27 5.32
N ILE A 107 -1.42 32.82 6.57
CA ILE A 107 -2.57 32.82 7.47
C ILE A 107 -2.11 33.12 8.89
N LYS A 108 -3.00 33.70 9.72
CA LYS A 108 -2.71 33.95 11.13
C LYS A 108 -3.43 32.94 12.03
N VAL A 109 -2.67 32.28 12.90
CA VAL A 109 -3.16 31.38 13.95
C VAL A 109 -2.66 31.93 15.27
N ASP A 110 -3.56 32.22 16.19
CA ASP A 110 -3.27 32.77 17.54
C ASP A 110 -2.33 34.01 17.55
N GLY A 111 -2.37 34.78 16.44
CA GLY A 111 -1.56 36.01 16.27
C GLY A 111 -0.23 35.81 15.55
N GLU A 112 0.22 34.56 15.36
CA GLU A 112 1.41 34.22 14.60
C GLU A 112 1.08 33.94 13.13
N GLN A 113 2.01 34.27 12.24
CA GLN A 113 1.84 34.07 10.80
C GLN A 113 2.47 32.74 10.35
N TYR A 114 1.66 31.94 9.64
CA TYR A 114 2.08 30.68 9.03
C TYR A 114 1.99 30.77 7.52
N THR A 115 2.87 30.03 6.85
CA THR A 115 2.99 30.04 5.39
C THR A 115 2.72 28.62 4.86
N SER A 116 1.91 28.49 3.81
CA SER A 116 1.66 27.21 3.16
C SER A 116 2.82 26.80 2.25
N ASN A 117 2.74 25.58 1.72
CA ASN A 117 3.55 25.20 0.55
C ASN A 117 3.06 25.89 -0.72
N GLY A 118 3.95 26.05 -1.71
CA GLY A 118 3.57 26.36 -3.08
C GLY A 118 2.98 25.14 -3.78
N VAL A 119 2.12 25.33 -4.79
CA VAL A 119 1.48 24.26 -5.55
C VAL A 119 1.88 24.35 -7.01
N ARG A 120 2.45 23.27 -7.54
CA ARG A 120 2.80 23.16 -8.96
C ARG A 120 1.66 22.48 -9.71
N ILE A 121 1.21 23.08 -10.80
CA ILE A 121 0.08 22.59 -11.61
C ILE A 121 0.54 22.52 -13.08
N THR A 122 0.33 21.35 -13.70
CA THR A 122 0.52 21.17 -15.14
C THR A 122 -0.81 21.32 -15.84
N VAL A 123 -0.90 22.27 -16.75
CA VAL A 123 -2.11 22.57 -17.53
C VAL A 123 -2.00 21.86 -18.88
N LEU A 124 -2.91 20.94 -19.13
CA LEU A 124 -3.00 20.13 -20.34
C LEU A 124 -3.88 20.83 -21.40
N PRO A 125 -3.64 20.58 -22.70
CA PRO A 125 -4.49 21.11 -23.74
C PRO A 125 -5.94 20.61 -23.64
N PRO A 126 -6.92 21.34 -24.21
CA PRO A 126 -8.30 20.90 -24.25
C PRO A 126 -8.47 19.70 -25.17
N ASP A 127 -9.56 18.96 -24.98
CA ASP A 127 -9.94 17.87 -25.90
C ASP A 127 -10.14 18.42 -27.31
N GLN A 128 -9.52 17.80 -28.31
CA GLN A 128 -9.77 18.13 -29.71
C GLN A 128 -11.18 17.66 -30.08
N PRO A 129 -11.96 18.47 -30.85
CA PRO A 129 -13.24 18.02 -31.37
C PRO A 129 -13.03 16.74 -32.19
N ALA A 130 -13.81 15.69 -31.89
CA ALA A 130 -13.80 14.50 -32.72
C ALA A 130 -14.05 14.90 -34.19
N PRO A 131 -13.29 14.36 -35.18
CA PRO A 131 -13.59 14.61 -36.57
C PRO A 131 -15.05 14.30 -36.82
N ALA A 132 -15.79 15.28 -37.32
CA ALA A 132 -17.21 15.13 -37.60
C ALA A 132 -17.36 13.93 -38.55
N ALA A 133 -17.87 12.82 -38.03
CA ALA A 133 -18.34 11.76 -38.89
C ALA A 133 -19.40 12.39 -39.79
N THR A 134 -19.13 12.37 -41.11
CA THR A 134 -20.11 12.80 -42.13
C THR A 134 -21.31 11.86 -42.02
N SER A 135 -22.20 12.18 -41.08
CA SER A 135 -23.50 11.54 -40.99
C SER A 135 -24.38 12.17 -42.04
N ASN A 136 -24.70 11.43 -43.10
CA ASN A 136 -25.81 11.69 -43.95
C ASN A 136 -27.03 11.93 -43.08
N ALA A 137 -27.55 13.15 -43.13
CA ALA A 137 -28.76 13.56 -42.47
C ALA A 137 -29.95 12.78 -43.04
N SER A 138 -30.42 11.79 -42.34
CA SER A 138 -31.79 11.25 -42.42
C SER A 138 -32.02 10.22 -41.32
N ALA A 139 -32.41 10.69 -40.15
CA ALA A 139 -33.26 9.96 -39.18
C ALA A 139 -33.54 10.86 -37.98
N ALA A 140 -34.63 11.62 -38.08
CA ALA A 140 -35.29 12.20 -36.91
C ALA A 140 -35.88 11.07 -36.06
N ASN A 141 -35.76 11.19 -34.72
CA ASN A 141 -36.47 10.41 -33.71
C ASN A 141 -36.14 8.91 -33.58
N GLN A 142 -34.92 8.61 -33.10
CA GLN A 142 -34.74 7.45 -32.23
C GLN A 142 -34.21 7.91 -30.87
N PRO A 143 -34.71 7.37 -29.75
CA PRO A 143 -34.14 7.63 -28.43
C PRO A 143 -32.67 7.21 -28.49
N ARG A 144 -31.72 8.12 -28.19
CA ARG A 144 -30.30 7.77 -28.03
C ARG A 144 -30.18 6.79 -26.86
N GLU A 145 -30.18 5.53 -27.23
CA GLU A 145 -29.88 4.43 -26.31
C GLU A 145 -28.52 4.65 -25.66
N THR A 146 -28.49 4.38 -24.36
CA THR A 146 -27.39 4.00 -23.51
C THR A 146 -25.99 4.36 -24.02
N THR A 147 -25.25 5.10 -23.22
CA THR A 147 -23.83 5.40 -23.44
C THR A 147 -23.08 4.11 -23.81
N GLN A 148 -22.96 3.83 -25.11
CA GLN A 148 -22.15 2.69 -25.57
C GLN A 148 -20.73 2.95 -25.08
N ILE A 149 -20.20 2.03 -24.28
CA ILE A 149 -18.80 2.04 -23.84
C ILE A 149 -17.96 1.71 -25.06
N ASN A 150 -17.61 2.75 -25.83
CA ASN A 150 -16.75 2.61 -27.00
C ASN A 150 -15.32 2.28 -26.56
N GLU A 151 -14.58 1.56 -27.39
CA GLU A 151 -13.16 1.24 -27.16
C GLU A 151 -12.30 2.49 -26.96
N GLY A 152 -12.67 3.63 -27.53
CA GLY A 152 -12.02 4.91 -27.30
C GLY A 152 -12.26 5.54 -25.93
N ASN A 153 -13.23 5.03 -25.14
CA ASN A 153 -13.52 5.57 -23.81
C ASN A 153 -12.77 4.86 -22.68
N ILE A 154 -12.35 3.61 -22.91
CA ILE A 154 -11.59 2.83 -21.95
C ILE A 154 -10.72 1.81 -22.69
N PHE A 155 -9.41 1.85 -22.45
CA PHE A 155 -8.44 0.92 -23.04
C PHE A 155 -7.19 0.82 -22.15
N ILE A 156 -6.39 -0.20 -22.36
CA ILE A 156 -5.12 -0.40 -21.66
C ILE A 156 -3.97 -0.31 -22.67
N ARG A 157 -2.92 0.39 -22.29
CA ARG A 157 -1.67 0.43 -23.05
C ARG A 157 -0.61 -0.41 -22.36
N THR A 158 0.14 -1.14 -23.17
CA THR A 158 1.36 -1.82 -22.76
C THR A 158 2.52 -0.86 -22.95
N LEU A 159 3.09 -0.40 -21.85
CA LEU A 159 4.21 0.54 -21.84
C LEU A 159 5.47 -0.21 -21.46
N VAL A 160 6.52 -0.06 -22.25
CA VAL A 160 7.86 -0.58 -21.97
C VAL A 160 8.85 0.56 -21.88
N SER A 161 9.76 0.50 -20.91
CA SER A 161 10.76 1.56 -20.71
C SER A 161 11.74 1.68 -21.90
N LYS A 162 12.01 0.55 -22.57
CA LYS A 162 12.92 0.46 -23.71
C LYS A 162 12.42 -0.61 -24.69
N GLY A 163 12.37 -0.28 -25.97
CA GLY A 163 12.01 -1.22 -27.03
C GLY A 163 13.21 -2.00 -27.57
N LYS A 164 14.44 -1.52 -27.31
CA LYS A 164 15.71 -2.15 -27.68
C LYS A 164 16.63 -2.18 -26.46
N VAL A 165 17.19 -3.35 -26.15
CA VAL A 165 18.01 -3.59 -24.96
C VAL A 165 19.03 -4.70 -25.24
N HIS A 166 19.99 -4.87 -24.34
CA HIS A 166 20.88 -6.03 -24.34
C HIS A 166 20.30 -7.20 -23.51
N GLU A 167 20.87 -8.39 -23.76
CA GLU A 167 20.58 -9.56 -22.91
C GLU A 167 20.77 -9.21 -21.43
N GLN A 168 19.83 -9.63 -20.60
CA GLN A 168 19.80 -9.42 -19.14
C GLN A 168 19.72 -7.95 -18.68
N GLU A 169 19.52 -6.99 -19.58
CA GLU A 169 19.23 -5.61 -19.22
C GLU A 169 17.80 -5.48 -18.70
N ALA A 170 17.62 -4.69 -17.65
CA ALA A 170 16.32 -4.48 -17.02
C ALA A 170 15.37 -3.66 -17.91
N ILE A 171 14.15 -4.16 -18.11
CA ILE A 171 13.06 -3.49 -18.81
C ILE A 171 11.89 -3.36 -17.84
N LEU A 172 11.39 -2.16 -17.64
CA LEU A 172 10.12 -1.96 -16.94
C LEU A 172 8.97 -2.12 -17.92
N LEU A 173 8.09 -3.09 -17.66
CA LEU A 173 6.80 -3.22 -18.35
C LEU A 173 5.70 -2.74 -17.41
N SER A 174 4.77 -1.93 -17.93
CA SER A 174 3.61 -1.43 -17.20
C SER A 174 2.35 -1.56 -18.07
N TYR A 175 1.27 -2.07 -17.47
CA TYR A 175 -0.07 -1.97 -18.05
C TYR A 175 -0.76 -0.75 -17.44
N LYS A 176 -1.00 0.25 -18.28
CA LYS A 176 -1.61 1.53 -17.89
C LYS A 176 -3.00 1.64 -18.51
N LEU A 177 -4.00 1.79 -17.66
CA LEU A 177 -5.39 2.04 -18.05
C LEU A 177 -5.56 3.49 -18.44
N TYR A 178 -6.35 3.73 -19.48
CA TYR A 178 -6.83 5.04 -19.94
C TYR A 178 -8.35 5.00 -19.98
N PHE A 179 -9.03 5.96 -19.32
CA PHE A 179 -10.48 6.04 -19.33
C PHE A 179 -10.96 7.49 -19.31
N ALA A 180 -12.03 7.77 -20.04
CA ALA A 180 -12.65 9.08 -20.12
C ALA A 180 -14.18 8.95 -20.30
N GLY A 181 -14.95 9.66 -19.47
CA GLY A 181 -16.42 9.63 -19.51
C GLY A 181 -17.04 8.31 -19.05
N VAL A 182 -16.27 7.45 -18.40
CA VAL A 182 -16.72 6.21 -17.73
C VAL A 182 -16.20 6.19 -16.30
N ASP A 183 -16.98 5.61 -15.39
CA ASP A 183 -16.56 5.42 -13.99
C ASP A 183 -16.15 3.96 -13.78
N VAL A 184 -14.89 3.75 -13.41
CA VAL A 184 -14.33 2.42 -13.12
C VAL A 184 -14.45 2.16 -11.63
N ALA A 185 -15.37 1.27 -11.25
CA ALA A 185 -15.64 0.96 -9.85
C ALA A 185 -14.53 0.12 -9.22
N GLN A 186 -14.09 -0.93 -9.94
CA GLN A 186 -13.03 -1.85 -9.49
C GLN A 186 -12.55 -2.74 -10.65
N PHE A 187 -11.39 -3.38 -10.47
CA PHE A 187 -10.96 -4.51 -11.30
C PHE A 187 -11.31 -5.81 -10.60
N THR A 188 -11.72 -6.80 -11.38
CA THR A 188 -11.95 -8.15 -10.85
C THR A 188 -10.62 -8.90 -10.71
N ASN A 189 -10.63 -9.98 -9.95
CA ASN A 189 -9.45 -10.86 -9.84
C ASN A 189 -9.21 -11.70 -11.12
N ASN A 190 -9.98 -11.47 -12.17
CA ASN A 190 -9.96 -12.22 -13.43
C ASN A 190 -8.94 -11.64 -14.43
N THR A 191 -7.75 -11.28 -13.92
CA THR A 191 -6.66 -10.78 -14.76
C THR A 191 -5.86 -11.93 -15.34
N ARG A 192 -5.71 -11.96 -16.67
CA ARG A 192 -4.89 -12.94 -17.39
C ARG A 192 -3.64 -12.26 -17.92
N LEU A 193 -2.53 -12.42 -17.21
CA LEU A 193 -1.23 -11.94 -17.63
C LEU A 193 -0.54 -12.97 -18.55
N PRO A 194 0.28 -12.55 -19.54
CA PRO A 194 1.09 -13.45 -20.34
C PRO A 194 2.19 -14.13 -19.50
N GLU A 195 2.69 -15.24 -20.01
CA GLU A 195 3.77 -16.01 -19.34
C GLU A 195 5.15 -15.33 -19.40
N PHE A 196 5.33 -14.25 -20.15
CA PHE A 196 6.60 -13.56 -20.37
C PHE A 196 7.73 -14.48 -20.85
N LYS A 197 7.44 -15.36 -21.80
CA LYS A 197 8.40 -16.32 -22.36
C LYS A 197 9.68 -15.65 -22.83
N GLY A 198 10.84 -16.16 -22.39
CA GLY A 198 12.15 -15.61 -22.72
C GLY A 198 12.63 -14.48 -21.81
N PHE A 199 11.86 -14.16 -20.77
CA PHE A 199 12.24 -13.19 -19.75
C PHE A 199 12.28 -13.82 -18.35
N LEU A 200 13.23 -13.38 -17.52
CA LEU A 200 13.13 -13.52 -16.08
C LEU A 200 12.30 -12.36 -15.54
N LYS A 201 11.21 -12.67 -14.85
CA LYS A 201 10.25 -11.70 -14.31
C LYS A 201 10.57 -11.37 -12.85
N GLN A 202 10.48 -10.08 -12.48
CA GLN A 202 10.51 -9.60 -11.10
C GLN A 202 9.35 -8.61 -10.90
N GLU A 203 8.38 -8.98 -10.09
CA GLU A 203 7.20 -8.16 -9.84
C GLU A 203 7.55 -6.91 -9.02
N LEU A 204 6.89 -5.79 -9.35
CA LEU A 204 6.90 -4.57 -8.57
C LEU A 204 5.51 -4.34 -7.99
N GLU A 205 5.46 -4.02 -6.71
CA GLU A 205 4.21 -3.59 -6.08
C GLU A 205 3.76 -2.25 -6.68
N VAL A 206 2.51 -2.17 -7.07
CA VAL A 206 1.93 -0.95 -7.63
C VAL A 206 1.45 0.00 -6.52
N GLY A 207 1.28 -0.51 -5.27
CA GLY A 207 0.71 0.25 -4.17
C GLY A 207 -0.77 0.54 -4.38
N GLU A 208 -1.27 1.63 -3.77
CA GLU A 208 -2.62 2.10 -4.02
C GLU A 208 -2.74 2.67 -5.43
N ILE A 209 -3.79 2.27 -6.16
CA ILE A 209 -4.05 2.76 -7.51
C ILE A 209 -4.40 4.25 -7.43
N GLN A 210 -3.50 5.09 -7.89
CA GLN A 210 -3.72 6.52 -8.03
C GLN A 210 -4.05 6.85 -9.48
N THR A 211 -5.03 7.70 -9.68
CA THR A 211 -5.40 8.19 -11.00
C THR A 211 -4.71 9.50 -11.31
N GLU A 212 -4.16 9.61 -12.51
CA GLU A 212 -3.54 10.81 -13.06
C GLU A 212 -4.26 11.22 -14.33
N LEU A 213 -4.24 12.51 -14.66
CA LEU A 213 -4.80 13.02 -15.91
C LEU A 213 -3.68 13.05 -16.97
N GLU A 214 -3.91 12.49 -18.14
CA GLU A 214 -2.95 12.47 -19.24
C GLU A 214 -3.62 12.82 -20.56
N HIS A 215 -2.96 13.69 -21.35
CA HIS A 215 -3.38 14.00 -22.70
C HIS A 215 -2.81 12.99 -23.67
N TYR A 216 -3.66 12.24 -24.37
CA TYR A 216 -3.25 11.23 -25.33
C TYR A 216 -4.10 11.26 -26.60
N ASN A 217 -3.46 11.34 -27.77
CA ASN A 217 -4.12 11.41 -29.09
C ASN A 217 -5.22 12.48 -29.16
N GLY A 218 -4.94 13.70 -28.67
CA GLY A 218 -5.88 14.82 -28.73
C GLY A 218 -7.02 14.78 -27.72
N ARG A 219 -6.99 13.87 -26.74
CA ARG A 219 -8.02 13.72 -25.72
C ARG A 219 -7.40 13.51 -24.32
N ASN A 220 -8.08 14.03 -23.31
CA ASN A 220 -7.68 13.88 -21.93
C ASN A 220 -8.32 12.63 -21.31
N TYR A 221 -7.51 11.79 -20.69
CA TYR A 221 -7.90 10.56 -20.00
C TYR A 221 -7.46 10.61 -18.55
N GLN A 222 -8.27 10.07 -17.68
CA GLN A 222 -7.78 9.59 -16.40
C GLN A 222 -7.00 8.31 -16.66
N THR A 223 -5.86 8.18 -16.02
CA THR A 223 -4.99 7.01 -16.21
C THR A 223 -4.63 6.40 -14.86
N ALA A 224 -4.46 5.08 -14.84
CA ALA A 224 -4.03 4.35 -13.67
C ALA A 224 -3.09 3.22 -14.07
N VAL A 225 -2.05 2.99 -13.30
CA VAL A 225 -1.16 1.85 -13.52
C VAL A 225 -1.75 0.64 -12.81
N LEU A 226 -2.09 -0.40 -13.56
CA LEU A 226 -2.71 -1.62 -13.05
C LEU A 226 -1.68 -2.67 -12.62
N TYR A 227 -0.57 -2.74 -13.36
CA TYR A 227 0.45 -3.75 -13.13
C TYR A 227 1.82 -3.24 -13.58
N ARG A 228 2.86 -3.59 -12.83
CA ARG A 228 4.27 -3.32 -13.16
C ARG A 228 5.12 -4.55 -12.94
N THR A 229 6.07 -4.77 -13.82
CA THR A 229 7.06 -5.82 -13.66
C THR A 229 8.37 -5.45 -14.32
N LEU A 230 9.48 -5.88 -13.73
CA LEU A 230 10.77 -5.88 -14.41
C LEU A 230 10.93 -7.17 -15.18
N LEU A 231 11.40 -7.05 -16.41
CA LEU A 231 11.72 -8.15 -17.31
C LEU A 231 13.21 -8.10 -17.65
N PHE A 232 13.88 -9.24 -17.55
CA PHE A 232 15.28 -9.42 -17.93
C PHE A 232 15.33 -10.46 -19.04
N PRO A 233 15.60 -10.05 -20.31
CA PRO A 233 15.64 -10.98 -21.44
C PRO A 233 16.78 -11.99 -21.27
N GLN A 234 16.48 -13.26 -21.51
CA GLN A 234 17.43 -14.38 -21.34
C GLN A 234 18.08 -14.83 -22.65
N ARG A 235 17.68 -14.26 -23.76
CA ARG A 235 18.22 -14.54 -25.09
C ARG A 235 18.13 -13.31 -25.98
N SER A 236 18.99 -13.22 -26.97
CA SER A 236 18.95 -12.21 -28.04
C SER A 236 17.87 -12.51 -29.08
N GLY A 237 17.61 -11.52 -29.94
CA GLY A 237 16.59 -11.53 -30.98
C GLY A 237 15.31 -10.83 -30.60
N ASN A 238 14.30 -10.96 -31.43
CA ASN A 238 12.97 -10.41 -31.12
C ASN A 238 12.22 -11.32 -30.17
N ILE A 239 11.80 -10.77 -29.03
CA ILE A 239 10.99 -11.49 -28.05
C ILE A 239 9.64 -10.78 -27.95
N THR A 240 8.58 -11.51 -28.30
CA THR A 240 7.21 -10.98 -28.26
C THR A 240 6.57 -11.31 -26.90
N ILE A 241 5.92 -10.31 -26.33
CA ILE A 241 5.07 -10.43 -25.15
C ILE A 241 3.63 -10.47 -25.64
N ASP A 242 2.92 -11.55 -25.30
CA ASP A 242 1.53 -11.75 -25.70
C ASP A 242 0.60 -10.70 -25.04
N PRO A 243 -0.61 -10.48 -25.60
CA PRO A 243 -1.61 -9.61 -24.98
C PRO A 243 -1.99 -10.06 -23.57
N ALA A 244 -2.33 -9.09 -22.72
CA ALA A 244 -2.92 -9.34 -21.39
C ALA A 244 -4.40 -8.98 -21.39
N GLU A 245 -5.20 -9.70 -20.58
CA GLU A 245 -6.62 -9.43 -20.41
C GLU A 245 -6.90 -8.98 -18.99
N PHE A 246 -7.65 -7.88 -18.85
CA PHE A 246 -8.11 -7.33 -17.59
C PHE A 246 -9.63 -7.23 -17.62
N GLU A 247 -10.25 -7.45 -16.49
CA GLU A 247 -11.70 -7.33 -16.37
C GLU A 247 -12.05 -6.23 -15.38
N ALA A 248 -12.77 -5.21 -15.85
CA ALA A 248 -13.18 -4.05 -15.07
C ALA A 248 -14.69 -4.04 -14.85
N VAL A 249 -15.11 -3.64 -13.64
CA VAL A 249 -16.50 -3.32 -13.31
C VAL A 249 -16.69 -1.82 -13.48
N LEU A 250 -17.52 -1.45 -14.42
CA LEU A 250 -17.83 -0.06 -14.77
C LEU A 250 -19.17 0.34 -14.16
N ARG A 251 -19.27 1.56 -13.63
CA ARG A 251 -20.53 2.18 -13.26
C ARG A 251 -21.04 2.98 -14.44
N ILE A 252 -22.22 2.63 -14.91
CA ILE A 252 -22.91 3.32 -15.99
C ILE A 252 -24.02 4.15 -15.38
N GLN A 253 -23.97 5.46 -15.57
CA GLN A 253 -25.05 6.35 -15.13
C GLN A 253 -26.29 6.12 -15.99
N ASN A 254 -27.36 5.64 -15.39
CA ASN A 254 -28.65 5.50 -16.06
C ASN A 254 -29.26 6.88 -16.27
N ARG A 255 -29.16 7.41 -17.48
CA ARG A 255 -29.91 8.60 -17.92
C ARG A 255 -31.32 8.25 -18.40
N ALA A 256 -31.90 7.14 -17.96
CA ALA A 256 -33.29 6.81 -18.24
C ALA A 256 -34.18 7.83 -17.54
N GLN A 257 -35.03 8.49 -18.33
CA GLN A 257 -36.01 9.49 -17.99
C GLN A 257 -36.31 9.63 -16.49
N VAL A 258 -35.75 10.67 -15.89
CA VAL A 258 -36.04 11.11 -14.53
C VAL A 258 -37.56 11.44 -14.49
N ARG A 259 -38.36 10.55 -13.94
CA ARG A 259 -39.79 10.77 -13.68
C ARG A 259 -40.04 11.35 -12.30
N SER A 260 -39.07 11.34 -11.40
CA SER A 260 -39.14 11.86 -10.04
C SER A 260 -37.77 12.26 -9.53
N ILE A 261 -37.72 13.34 -8.73
CA ILE A 261 -36.51 13.80 -8.03
C ILE A 261 -35.96 12.71 -7.10
N PHE A 262 -36.75 11.72 -6.73
CA PHE A 262 -36.35 10.57 -5.89
C PHE A 262 -35.69 9.45 -6.67
N ASP A 263 -35.99 9.25 -7.95
CA ASP A 263 -35.34 8.25 -8.81
C ASP A 263 -33.86 8.57 -9.07
N ASP A 264 -33.53 9.86 -9.08
CA ASP A 264 -32.16 10.33 -9.30
C ASP A 264 -31.22 9.99 -8.11
N PHE A 265 -31.77 9.84 -6.91
CA PHE A 265 -30.99 9.59 -5.69
C PHE A 265 -30.73 8.09 -5.43
N PHE A 266 -31.59 7.19 -5.90
CA PHE A 266 -31.51 5.76 -5.58
C PHE A 266 -31.19 4.83 -6.75
N ASN A 267 -31.29 5.28 -7.99
CA ASN A 267 -31.17 4.42 -9.19
C ASN A 267 -30.16 4.93 -10.23
N SER A 268 -29.17 5.71 -9.80
CA SER A 268 -28.30 6.43 -10.72
C SER A 268 -27.23 5.58 -11.42
N TYR A 269 -26.97 4.35 -10.99
CA TYR A 269 -25.88 3.56 -11.55
C TYR A 269 -26.26 2.09 -11.77
N THR A 270 -25.98 1.59 -12.97
CA THR A 270 -25.92 0.15 -13.27
C THR A 270 -24.46 -0.25 -13.38
N THR A 271 -24.10 -1.42 -12.90
CA THR A 271 -22.75 -1.98 -13.08
C THR A 271 -22.71 -2.90 -14.28
N ALA A 272 -21.70 -2.75 -15.13
CA ALA A 272 -21.41 -3.67 -16.22
C ALA A 272 -19.96 -4.13 -16.13
N THR A 273 -19.74 -5.41 -16.37
CA THR A 273 -18.40 -5.97 -16.44
C THR A 273 -17.89 -5.93 -17.88
N LYS A 274 -16.68 -5.41 -18.08
CA LYS A 274 -16.03 -5.34 -19.40
C LYS A 274 -14.64 -5.94 -19.36
N ALA A 275 -14.37 -6.87 -20.28
CA ALA A 275 -13.02 -7.32 -20.57
C ALA A 275 -12.29 -6.28 -21.43
N ILE A 276 -11.04 -5.97 -21.06
CA ILE A 276 -10.19 -4.98 -21.73
C ILE A 276 -8.86 -5.66 -22.03
N THR A 277 -8.50 -5.72 -23.30
CA THR A 277 -7.24 -6.32 -23.74
C THR A 277 -6.15 -5.27 -23.83
N ALA A 278 -5.04 -5.51 -23.13
CA ALA A 278 -3.80 -4.77 -23.32
C ALA A 278 -3.04 -5.39 -24.50
N PRO A 279 -2.66 -4.61 -25.52
CA PRO A 279 -1.99 -5.15 -26.69
C PRO A 279 -0.64 -5.76 -26.34
N GLY A 280 -0.26 -6.83 -27.05
CA GLY A 280 1.08 -7.40 -26.98
C GLY A 280 2.14 -6.41 -27.51
N THR A 281 3.39 -6.68 -27.22
CA THR A 281 4.52 -5.86 -27.67
C THR A 281 5.73 -6.74 -27.98
N THR A 282 6.62 -6.25 -28.86
CA THR A 282 7.86 -6.95 -29.21
C THR A 282 9.05 -6.13 -28.74
N ILE A 283 10.00 -6.77 -28.09
CA ILE A 283 11.25 -6.20 -27.61
C ILE A 283 12.38 -6.74 -28.46
N HIS A 284 13.21 -5.86 -28.97
CA HIS A 284 14.44 -6.23 -29.67
C HIS A 284 15.59 -6.35 -28.68
N VAL A 285 16.19 -7.52 -28.61
CA VAL A 285 17.27 -7.83 -27.67
C VAL A 285 18.56 -8.08 -28.44
N ASP A 286 19.54 -7.22 -28.24
CA ASP A 286 20.88 -7.41 -28.77
C ASP A 286 21.67 -8.40 -27.88
N ALA A 287 22.49 -9.24 -28.51
CA ALA A 287 23.46 -10.02 -27.76
C ALA A 287 24.47 -9.08 -27.10
N LEU A 288 24.99 -9.49 -25.95
CA LEU A 288 26.10 -8.76 -25.33
C LEU A 288 27.31 -8.78 -26.29
N PRO A 289 28.05 -7.67 -26.45
CA PRO A 289 29.18 -7.58 -27.36
C PRO A 289 30.19 -8.70 -27.17
N THR A 290 30.89 -9.07 -28.26
CA THR A 290 31.99 -10.03 -28.22
C THR A 290 33.17 -9.46 -27.43
N GLY A 291 34.05 -10.33 -26.88
CA GLY A 291 35.18 -9.88 -26.06
C GLY A 291 34.86 -9.72 -24.58
N LYS A 292 33.97 -10.56 -24.03
CA LYS A 292 33.68 -10.62 -22.59
C LYS A 292 34.99 -10.79 -21.82
N PRO A 293 35.30 -9.90 -20.85
CA PRO A 293 36.52 -10.01 -20.03
C PRO A 293 36.56 -11.31 -19.23
N ALA A 294 37.77 -11.78 -18.90
CA ALA A 294 37.94 -12.84 -17.94
C ALA A 294 37.29 -12.44 -16.61
N GLY A 295 36.57 -13.36 -15.96
CA GLY A 295 35.86 -13.06 -14.71
C GLY A 295 34.55 -12.28 -14.92
N PHE A 296 33.95 -12.29 -16.14
CA PHE A 296 32.64 -11.67 -16.35
C PHE A 296 31.58 -12.27 -15.45
N SER A 297 31.04 -11.43 -14.56
CA SER A 297 30.10 -11.80 -13.50
C SER A 297 28.70 -12.12 -13.99
N GLY A 298 28.40 -11.89 -15.29
CA GLY A 298 27.02 -11.88 -15.79
C GLY A 298 26.25 -10.61 -15.44
N GLY A 299 26.89 -9.62 -14.83
CA GLY A 299 26.29 -8.34 -14.47
C GLY A 299 25.98 -7.47 -15.69
N VAL A 300 24.73 -6.97 -15.76
CA VAL A 300 24.27 -5.98 -16.75
C VAL A 300 23.56 -4.87 -16.01
N GLY A 301 24.13 -3.67 -16.02
CA GLY A 301 23.64 -2.53 -15.25
C GLY A 301 24.77 -1.63 -14.76
N GLN A 302 24.58 -1.06 -13.57
CA GLN A 302 25.54 -0.17 -12.90
C GLN A 302 25.93 -0.79 -11.56
N PHE A 303 27.23 -1.13 -11.40
CA PHE A 303 27.71 -1.82 -10.21
C PHE A 303 28.99 -1.21 -9.66
N ASN A 304 29.23 -1.43 -8.39
CA ASN A 304 30.47 -1.15 -7.68
C ASN A 304 30.84 -2.36 -6.83
N ILE A 305 32.15 -2.55 -6.61
CA ILE A 305 32.67 -3.60 -5.72
C ILE A 305 33.58 -2.96 -4.68
N SER A 306 33.52 -3.47 -3.47
CA SER A 306 34.45 -3.19 -2.39
C SER A 306 34.74 -4.46 -1.62
N SER A 307 35.88 -4.50 -0.94
CA SER A 307 36.21 -5.59 -0.05
C SER A 307 36.83 -5.09 1.25
N THR A 308 36.70 -5.88 2.28
CA THR A 308 37.33 -5.66 3.58
C THR A 308 37.82 -6.99 4.14
N ILE A 309 38.92 -6.97 4.88
CA ILE A 309 39.48 -8.13 5.56
C ILE A 309 39.44 -7.92 7.07
N SER A 310 39.20 -8.97 7.83
CA SER A 310 39.04 -8.88 9.29
C SER A 310 40.32 -8.46 10.01
N SER A 311 41.48 -8.96 9.55
CA SER A 311 42.82 -8.60 10.06
C SER A 311 43.88 -8.92 9.01
N THR A 312 44.96 -8.15 9.02
CA THR A 312 46.18 -8.40 8.22
C THR A 312 47.28 -9.11 9.01
N ASP A 313 47.20 -9.03 10.34
CA ASP A 313 48.15 -9.65 11.26
C ASP A 313 47.45 -10.76 12.03
N LEU A 314 47.86 -12.01 11.83
CA LEU A 314 47.22 -13.24 12.32
C LEU A 314 48.25 -14.24 12.84
N GLN A 315 47.80 -15.22 13.60
CA GLN A 315 48.57 -16.38 13.95
C GLN A 315 48.22 -17.58 13.04
N ALA A 316 49.13 -18.51 12.85
CA ALA A 316 48.81 -19.75 12.17
C ALA A 316 47.64 -20.46 12.88
N ASN A 317 46.68 -20.96 12.09
CA ASN A 317 45.39 -21.53 12.51
C ASN A 317 44.34 -20.50 13.04
N GLU A 318 44.57 -19.21 12.94
CA GLU A 318 43.57 -18.17 13.20
C GLU A 318 42.76 -17.90 11.96
N ALA A 319 41.44 -17.82 12.10
CA ALA A 319 40.54 -17.62 10.96
C ALA A 319 40.57 -16.15 10.48
N VAL A 320 40.65 -15.95 9.17
CA VAL A 320 40.50 -14.66 8.51
C VAL A 320 39.21 -14.64 7.70
N THR A 321 38.47 -13.52 7.75
CA THR A 321 37.26 -13.32 6.95
C THR A 321 37.50 -12.22 5.93
N LEU A 322 37.34 -12.55 4.64
CA LEU A 322 37.33 -11.60 3.55
C LEU A 322 35.87 -11.36 3.16
N THR A 323 35.41 -10.13 3.32
CA THR A 323 34.05 -9.71 2.95
C THR A 323 34.10 -8.92 1.65
N ILE A 324 33.42 -9.41 0.63
CA ILE A 324 33.23 -8.73 -0.67
C ILE A 324 31.82 -8.19 -0.71
N THR A 325 31.70 -6.92 -1.04
CA THR A 325 30.42 -6.24 -1.16
C THR A 325 30.23 -5.69 -2.57
N ILE A 326 29.19 -6.18 -3.28
CA ILE A 326 28.81 -5.69 -4.59
C ILE A 326 27.51 -4.90 -4.42
N GLN A 327 27.52 -3.62 -4.81
CA GLN A 327 26.37 -2.73 -4.76
C GLN A 327 26.03 -2.26 -6.17
N GLY A 328 24.73 -2.09 -6.46
CA GLY A 328 24.35 -1.56 -7.77
C GLY A 328 22.88 -1.67 -8.10
N THR A 329 22.60 -1.43 -9.37
CA THR A 329 21.27 -1.53 -9.98
C THR A 329 21.38 -2.19 -11.35
N GLY A 330 20.60 -3.22 -11.58
CA GLY A 330 20.61 -4.01 -12.80
C GLY A 330 20.06 -5.41 -12.54
N ASN A 331 20.73 -6.42 -13.06
CA ASN A 331 20.35 -7.82 -12.87
C ASN A 331 20.99 -8.46 -11.60
N MET A 332 20.98 -7.76 -10.46
CA MET A 332 21.65 -8.14 -9.20
C MET A 332 21.45 -9.60 -8.78
N LYS A 333 20.26 -10.18 -9.07
CA LYS A 333 19.95 -11.58 -8.71
C LYS A 333 20.66 -12.60 -9.57
N LEU A 334 21.18 -12.19 -10.75
CA LEU A 334 21.88 -13.06 -11.71
C LEU A 334 23.40 -12.97 -11.60
N LEU A 335 23.92 -12.10 -10.71
CA LEU A 335 25.35 -11.94 -10.52
C LEU A 335 25.98 -13.22 -9.98
N LYS A 336 27.00 -13.71 -10.69
CA LYS A 336 27.85 -14.79 -10.20
C LYS A 336 28.70 -14.30 -9.02
N THR A 337 29.02 -15.20 -8.10
CA THR A 337 29.94 -14.92 -7.00
C THR A 337 31.37 -14.88 -7.57
N PRO A 338 32.14 -13.78 -7.36
CA PRO A 338 33.54 -13.72 -7.77
C PRO A 338 34.36 -14.81 -7.08
N SER A 339 35.26 -15.45 -7.80
CA SER A 339 36.25 -16.34 -7.21
C SER A 339 37.38 -15.54 -6.56
N VAL A 340 37.92 -16.05 -5.49
CA VAL A 340 39.08 -15.49 -4.81
C VAL A 340 40.24 -16.47 -4.98
N ASP A 341 41.38 -16.00 -5.47
CA ASP A 341 42.59 -16.80 -5.60
C ASP A 341 43.34 -16.75 -4.27
N TRP A 342 43.09 -17.74 -3.43
CA TRP A 342 43.75 -17.86 -2.14
C TRP A 342 45.16 -18.42 -2.29
N PRO A 343 46.16 -17.91 -1.51
CA PRO A 343 47.51 -18.47 -1.51
C PRO A 343 47.51 -19.93 -1.04
N GLU A 344 48.51 -20.68 -1.50
CA GLU A 344 48.73 -22.05 -1.00
C GLU A 344 48.90 -22.07 0.53
N GLY A 345 48.37 -23.09 1.19
CA GLY A 345 48.42 -23.23 2.63
C GLY A 345 47.24 -22.61 3.40
N PHE A 346 46.25 -22.06 2.69
CA PHE A 346 44.98 -21.66 3.29
C PHE A 346 43.95 -22.77 3.14
N GLU A 347 43.26 -23.09 4.23
CA GLU A 347 42.04 -23.89 4.20
C GLU A 347 40.87 -22.95 4.03
N VAL A 348 40.18 -23.02 2.88
CA VAL A 348 39.12 -22.10 2.50
C VAL A 348 37.77 -22.79 2.57
N TYR A 349 36.80 -22.14 3.21
CA TYR A 349 35.44 -22.63 3.35
C TYR A 349 34.53 -22.00 2.29
N ASP A 350 33.41 -22.66 1.99
CA ASP A 350 32.41 -22.14 1.08
C ASP A 350 31.89 -20.76 1.55
N PRO A 351 31.77 -19.79 0.64
CA PRO A 351 31.39 -18.44 1.02
C PRO A 351 29.93 -18.35 1.47
N LYS A 352 29.71 -17.59 2.52
CA LYS A 352 28.36 -17.20 2.93
C LYS A 352 27.90 -16.01 2.11
N VAL A 353 26.79 -16.17 1.36
CA VAL A 353 26.23 -15.12 0.51
C VAL A 353 24.96 -14.56 1.14
N SER A 354 24.94 -13.24 1.34
CA SER A 354 23.80 -12.48 1.83
C SER A 354 23.35 -11.46 0.77
N ASN A 355 22.04 -11.40 0.52
CA ASN A 355 21.47 -10.53 -0.50
C ASN A 355 20.45 -9.58 0.16
N ASN A 356 20.63 -8.29 -0.05
CA ASN A 356 19.67 -7.26 0.33
C ASN A 356 19.25 -6.51 -0.93
N PHE A 357 18.21 -7.03 -1.60
CA PHE A 357 17.74 -6.52 -2.89
C PHE A 357 16.33 -5.96 -2.78
N ARG A 358 16.10 -4.90 -3.55
CA ARG A 358 14.76 -4.32 -3.78
C ARG A 358 14.54 -4.15 -5.28
N ASN A 359 13.33 -4.42 -5.72
CA ASN A 359 12.94 -4.13 -7.10
C ASN A 359 12.65 -2.63 -7.23
N THR A 360 13.21 -1.98 -8.26
CA THR A 360 12.98 -0.57 -8.58
C THR A 360 12.53 -0.45 -10.04
N THR A 361 12.08 0.72 -10.45
CA THR A 361 11.65 0.93 -11.86
C THR A 361 12.79 0.83 -12.88
N THR A 362 14.04 0.88 -12.44
CA THR A 362 15.24 0.85 -13.30
C THR A 362 15.99 -0.49 -13.24
N GLY A 363 15.57 -1.42 -12.39
CA GLY A 363 16.22 -2.72 -12.19
C GLY A 363 16.14 -3.19 -10.75
N VAL A 364 16.78 -4.31 -10.46
CA VAL A 364 16.97 -4.76 -9.08
C VAL A 364 18.15 -4.00 -8.47
N SER A 365 17.89 -3.23 -7.42
CA SER A 365 18.90 -2.43 -6.71
C SER A 365 19.20 -3.04 -5.35
N GLY A 366 20.44 -2.92 -4.88
CA GLY A 366 20.80 -3.36 -3.54
C GLY A 366 22.25 -3.79 -3.39
N THR A 367 22.46 -4.67 -2.43
CA THR A 367 23.78 -5.13 -2.01
C THR A 367 23.82 -6.65 -1.96
N LYS A 368 24.86 -7.23 -2.55
CA LYS A 368 25.24 -8.64 -2.40
C LYS A 368 26.53 -8.69 -1.59
N THR A 369 26.48 -9.29 -0.41
CA THR A 369 27.63 -9.47 0.50
C THR A 369 28.05 -10.92 0.48
N ILE A 370 29.36 -11.16 0.28
CA ILE A 370 29.97 -12.48 0.17
C ILE A 370 31.09 -12.55 1.21
N GLU A 371 30.96 -13.44 2.18
CA GLU A 371 31.90 -13.62 3.26
C GLU A 371 32.67 -14.94 3.03
N TYR A 372 33.97 -14.85 2.74
CA TYR A 372 34.87 -15.98 2.66
C TYR A 372 35.59 -16.14 3.99
N LEU A 373 35.53 -17.33 4.56
CA LEU A 373 36.30 -17.74 5.73
C LEU A 373 37.49 -18.57 5.26
N ALA A 374 38.69 -18.19 5.66
CA ALA A 374 39.90 -18.92 5.36
C ALA A 374 40.81 -19.05 6.61
N ILE A 375 41.56 -20.16 6.72
CA ILE A 375 42.43 -20.43 7.85
C ILE A 375 43.83 -20.72 7.31
N PRO A 376 44.83 -19.84 7.55
CA PRO A 376 46.21 -20.09 7.19
C PRO A 376 46.79 -21.23 8.08
N ARG A 377 47.43 -22.21 7.48
CA ARG A 377 47.97 -23.35 8.19
C ARG A 377 49.45 -23.19 8.56
N ALA A 378 50.16 -22.28 7.91
CA ALA A 378 51.59 -22.02 8.15
C ALA A 378 51.87 -20.53 8.34
N GLY A 379 52.91 -20.21 9.11
CA GLY A 379 53.43 -18.84 9.27
C GLY A 379 54.14 -18.36 8.01
N GLY A 380 54.00 -17.06 7.69
CA GLY A 380 54.63 -16.46 6.52
C GLY A 380 53.93 -15.17 6.09
N SER A 381 54.43 -14.56 5.03
CA SER A 381 53.76 -13.41 4.37
C SER A 381 53.04 -13.93 3.13
N TYR A 382 51.74 -13.65 3.05
CA TYR A 382 50.88 -14.13 1.99
C TYR A 382 50.13 -12.94 1.37
N THR A 383 49.93 -13.00 0.06
CA THR A 383 49.22 -11.93 -0.66
C THR A 383 47.98 -12.50 -1.31
N ILE A 384 46.83 -11.89 -1.00
CA ILE A 384 45.55 -12.10 -1.73
C ILE A 384 45.51 -11.09 -2.85
N PRO A 385 45.52 -11.52 -4.11
CA PRO A 385 45.51 -10.59 -5.26
C PRO A 385 44.19 -9.82 -5.37
N PRO A 386 44.16 -8.71 -6.12
CA PRO A 386 42.94 -7.97 -6.41
C PRO A 386 41.90 -8.88 -7.04
N ILE A 387 40.68 -8.82 -6.52
CA ILE A 387 39.55 -9.59 -7.04
C ILE A 387 38.91 -8.77 -8.16
N LEU A 388 38.88 -9.34 -9.36
CA LEU A 388 38.31 -8.69 -10.55
C LEU A 388 36.83 -8.98 -10.62
N PHE A 389 36.06 -7.90 -10.86
CA PHE A 389 34.62 -7.95 -11.09
C PHE A 389 34.30 -7.23 -12.40
N SER A 390 33.99 -8.01 -13.44
CA SER A 390 33.67 -7.48 -14.76
C SER A 390 32.16 -7.56 -15.01
N TYR A 391 31.59 -6.48 -15.54
CA TYR A 391 30.16 -6.36 -15.86
C TYR A 391 29.96 -5.53 -17.13
N TYR A 392 28.76 -5.59 -17.72
CA TYR A 392 28.39 -4.75 -18.84
C TYR A 392 27.67 -3.50 -18.34
N ASP A 393 28.25 -2.34 -18.61
CA ASP A 393 27.70 -1.05 -18.23
C ASP A 393 26.74 -0.55 -19.32
N THR A 394 25.44 -0.52 -19.03
CA THR A 394 24.39 -0.13 -19.96
C THR A 394 24.36 1.36 -20.29
N GLN A 395 25.07 2.21 -19.53
CA GLN A 395 25.21 3.64 -19.83
C GLN A 395 26.43 3.91 -20.72
N ALA A 396 27.52 3.20 -20.45
CA ALA A 396 28.75 3.32 -21.24
C ALA A 396 28.74 2.43 -22.50
N ASP A 397 27.76 1.53 -22.63
CA ASP A 397 27.61 0.54 -23.69
C ASP A 397 28.87 -0.29 -23.88
N SER A 398 29.52 -0.69 -22.79
CA SER A 398 30.81 -1.39 -22.78
C SER A 398 31.03 -2.19 -21.52
N TYR A 399 31.97 -3.17 -21.61
CA TYR A 399 32.41 -3.89 -20.42
C TYR A 399 33.26 -3.00 -19.53
N LYS A 400 33.00 -3.05 -18.23
CA LYS A 400 33.83 -2.45 -17.20
C LYS A 400 34.35 -3.52 -16.26
N THR A 401 35.61 -3.38 -15.88
CA THR A 401 36.25 -4.23 -14.88
C THR A 401 36.66 -3.39 -13.68
N LEU A 402 36.17 -3.74 -12.52
CA LEU A 402 36.54 -3.16 -11.25
C LEU A 402 37.42 -4.17 -10.50
N ALA A 403 38.32 -3.66 -9.66
CA ALA A 403 39.21 -4.47 -8.84
C ALA A 403 39.10 -4.05 -7.38
N THR A 404 39.16 -5.02 -6.49
CA THR A 404 39.35 -4.78 -5.04
C THR A 404 40.81 -4.43 -4.73
N PRO A 405 41.08 -3.86 -3.56
CA PRO A 405 42.46 -3.78 -3.08
C PRO A 405 43.12 -5.15 -2.96
N GLU A 406 44.46 -5.18 -3.07
CA GLU A 406 45.32 -6.30 -2.69
C GLU A 406 45.43 -6.35 -1.17
N TYR A 407 45.51 -7.53 -0.59
CA TYR A 407 45.73 -7.71 0.86
C TYR A 407 46.99 -8.53 1.14
N THR A 408 47.94 -7.96 1.85
CA THR A 408 49.12 -8.69 2.35
C THR A 408 48.89 -9.08 3.81
N LEU A 409 48.93 -10.39 4.08
CA LEU A 409 48.71 -10.98 5.40
C LEU A 409 50.05 -11.38 6.01
N GLN A 410 50.28 -10.96 7.24
CA GLN A 410 51.44 -11.38 8.04
C GLN A 410 50.99 -12.45 9.05
N ILE A 411 51.41 -13.68 8.83
CA ILE A 411 50.99 -14.81 9.66
C ILE A 411 52.17 -15.19 10.56
N ALA A 412 52.03 -14.96 11.85
CA ALA A 412 53.00 -15.40 12.85
C ALA A 412 52.95 -16.93 13.00
N ARG A 413 54.08 -17.54 13.23
CA ARG A 413 54.14 -18.98 13.52
C ARG A 413 53.44 -19.28 14.84
N SER A 414 52.72 -20.39 14.91
CA SER A 414 52.13 -20.80 16.18
C SER A 414 53.23 -21.25 17.17
N ALA A 415 52.97 -21.04 18.46
CA ALA A 415 53.90 -21.46 19.52
C ALA A 415 54.26 -22.95 19.44
N THR A 416 53.42 -23.78 18.82
CA THR A 416 53.67 -25.22 18.59
C THR A 416 54.66 -25.45 17.45
N GLU A 417 54.68 -24.58 16.42
CA GLU A 417 55.71 -24.65 15.35
C GLU A 417 57.04 -24.11 15.81
N GLU A 418 57.06 -23.08 16.67
CA GLU A 418 58.30 -22.58 17.27
C GLU A 418 58.96 -23.63 18.20
N ALA A 419 58.16 -24.35 18.98
CA ALA A 419 58.66 -25.46 19.82
C ALA A 419 59.26 -26.59 18.98
N ASN A 420 58.62 -26.92 17.83
CA ASN A 420 59.16 -27.95 16.93
C ASN A 420 60.38 -27.44 16.13
N ALA A 421 60.47 -26.17 15.78
CA ALA A 421 61.63 -25.57 15.11
C ALA A 421 62.85 -25.49 16.05
N ALA A 422 62.61 -25.21 17.34
CA ALA A 422 63.67 -25.20 18.35
C ALA A 422 64.25 -26.60 18.60
N VAL A 423 63.49 -27.67 18.43
CA VAL A 423 63.90 -29.05 18.56
C VAL A 423 64.68 -29.55 17.34
N VAL A 424 64.42 -29.05 16.14
CA VAL A 424 65.08 -29.49 14.89
C VAL A 424 66.48 -28.91 14.73
N ASN A 425 66.86 -27.83 15.42
CA ASN A 425 68.22 -27.24 15.32
C ASN A 425 69.31 -27.97 16.09
N HIS A 426 69.08 -29.14 16.74
CA HIS A 426 70.10 -29.83 17.56
C HIS A 426 70.45 -31.21 17.11
N PHE A 427 70.00 -31.72 15.96
CA PHE A 427 70.50 -33.02 15.46
C PHE A 427 70.64 -33.01 13.93
N VAL A 428 71.84 -32.67 13.47
CA VAL A 428 72.35 -33.15 12.17
C VAL A 428 73.19 -34.38 12.44
N GLN A 429 72.64 -35.57 12.35
CA GLN A 429 73.32 -36.77 11.95
C GLN A 429 72.38 -37.61 11.07
N LYS A 430 72.91 -37.86 9.89
CA LYS A 430 72.41 -38.83 8.93
C LYS A 430 72.39 -40.19 9.53
N GLU A 431 71.28 -40.89 9.60
CA GLU A 431 71.15 -42.31 9.29
C GLU A 431 69.70 -42.79 9.53
N ASP A 432 69.18 -43.55 8.57
CA ASP A 432 68.03 -44.44 8.63
C ASP A 432 66.62 -43.85 8.75
N ILE A 433 66.02 -43.74 7.57
CA ILE A 433 64.56 -43.67 7.41
C ILE A 433 63.96 -45.04 7.69
N GLN A 434 63.57 -45.28 8.94
CA GLN A 434 62.55 -46.29 9.23
C GLN A 434 61.20 -45.68 9.26
N GLN A 435 60.33 -46.18 8.36
CA GLN A 435 58.90 -45.91 8.41
C GLN A 435 58.35 -46.31 9.79
N LEU A 436 58.10 -45.34 10.65
CA LEU A 436 57.23 -45.54 11.81
C LEU A 436 55.80 -45.50 11.34
N GLY A 437 55.17 -46.65 11.49
CA GLY A 437 53.75 -46.82 11.21
C GLY A 437 52.87 -45.82 11.95
N SER A 438 51.73 -45.56 11.36
CA SER A 438 50.66 -44.76 11.86
C SER A 438 50.13 -45.27 13.21
N ASP A 439 50.73 -44.81 14.32
CA ASP A 439 50.17 -45.02 15.65
C ASP A 439 49.30 -43.76 16.01
N ILE A 440 48.00 -44.00 16.08
CA ILE A 440 47.05 -43.08 16.69
C ILE A 440 47.49 -42.97 18.17
N ARG A 441 48.11 -41.86 18.55
CA ARG A 441 48.46 -41.57 19.93
C ARG A 441 47.21 -41.56 20.80
N TYR A 442 47.24 -42.45 21.80
CA TYR A 442 46.29 -42.56 22.88
C TYR A 442 46.04 -41.17 23.49
N ILE A 443 44.78 -40.76 23.53
CA ILE A 443 44.36 -39.54 24.26
C ILE A 443 44.50 -39.90 25.75
N ASP A 444 45.41 -39.23 26.44
CA ASP A 444 45.54 -39.38 27.89
C ASP A 444 44.36 -38.76 28.59
N VAL A 445 43.40 -39.59 29.00
CA VAL A 445 42.17 -39.22 29.65
C VAL A 445 42.38 -38.65 31.07
N ASN A 446 43.56 -38.74 31.63
CA ASN A 446 43.86 -38.32 33.00
C ASN A 446 44.41 -36.89 33.11
N ALA A 447 44.75 -36.25 32.01
CA ALA A 447 45.36 -34.91 31.99
C ALA A 447 44.36 -33.77 31.60
N LEU A 448 43.08 -34.07 31.38
CA LEU A 448 42.12 -33.04 31.11
C LEU A 448 41.67 -32.39 32.43
N PRO A 449 41.89 -31.07 32.64
CA PRO A 449 41.22 -30.38 33.74
C PRO A 449 39.73 -30.60 33.57
N ALA A 450 39.07 -31.08 34.63
CA ALA A 450 37.63 -31.36 34.62
C ALA A 450 36.88 -30.19 34.01
N LEU A 451 36.50 -30.35 32.76
CA LEU A 451 35.54 -29.44 32.11
C LEU A 451 34.33 -29.39 33.02
N LYS A 452 34.17 -28.27 33.75
CA LYS A 452 32.92 -27.96 34.43
C LYS A 452 31.85 -27.85 33.37
N ILE A 453 31.26 -29.00 33.04
CA ILE A 453 30.02 -29.02 32.25
C ILE A 453 29.04 -28.25 33.08
N HIS A 454 28.77 -27.01 32.68
CA HIS A 454 27.56 -26.31 33.11
C HIS A 454 26.44 -27.23 32.64
N LYS A 455 25.89 -28.01 33.56
CA LYS A 455 24.61 -28.68 33.34
C LYS A 455 23.58 -27.57 33.14
N SER A 456 23.44 -27.09 31.92
CA SER A 456 22.22 -26.44 31.50
C SER A 456 21.14 -27.44 31.89
N LYS A 457 20.26 -27.06 32.81
CA LYS A 457 19.11 -27.87 33.19
C LYS A 457 18.32 -28.08 31.90
N PHE A 458 18.56 -29.21 31.25
CA PHE A 458 17.81 -29.60 30.06
C PHE A 458 16.37 -29.79 30.54
N THR A 459 15.53 -28.85 30.23
CA THR A 459 14.12 -28.81 30.69
C THR A 459 13.21 -29.75 29.89
N PHE A 460 13.79 -30.54 28.97
CA PHE A 460 13.03 -31.50 28.15
C PHE A 460 12.47 -32.62 29.06
N GLY A 461 11.17 -32.85 28.98
CA GLY A 461 10.49 -33.87 29.80
C GLY A 461 10.10 -33.42 31.21
N THR A 462 10.41 -32.20 31.63
CA THR A 462 9.92 -31.64 32.91
C THR A 462 8.46 -31.21 32.82
N LEU A 463 7.77 -31.18 33.96
CA LEU A 463 6.38 -30.70 34.04
C LEU A 463 6.23 -29.29 33.46
N ALA A 464 7.22 -28.42 33.64
CA ALA A 464 7.26 -27.07 33.05
C ALA A 464 7.32 -27.10 31.52
N PHE A 465 8.06 -28.05 30.93
CA PHE A 465 8.11 -28.23 29.48
C PHE A 465 6.72 -28.58 28.90
N TRP A 466 6.04 -29.54 29.51
CA TRP A 466 4.69 -29.92 29.06
C TRP A 466 3.66 -28.82 29.29
N LEU A 467 3.76 -28.05 30.36
CA LEU A 467 2.88 -26.91 30.63
C LEU A 467 3.05 -25.81 29.58
N CYS A 468 4.26 -25.55 29.07
CA CYS A 468 4.49 -24.57 27.99
C CYS A 468 3.76 -24.91 26.68
N TYR A 469 3.46 -26.17 26.42
CA TYR A 469 2.67 -26.59 25.25
C TYR A 469 1.20 -26.74 25.56
N LEU A 470 0.85 -27.23 26.73
CA LEU A 470 -0.52 -27.54 27.12
C LEU A 470 -1.33 -26.28 27.37
N ILE A 471 -0.72 -25.24 27.98
CA ILE A 471 -1.41 -23.95 28.23
C ILE A 471 -1.77 -23.22 26.92
N PRO A 472 -0.85 -23.01 25.93
CA PRO A 472 -1.21 -22.42 24.66
C PRO A 472 -2.22 -23.25 23.86
N ALA A 473 -2.13 -24.59 23.92
CA ALA A 473 -3.08 -25.47 23.23
C ALA A 473 -4.48 -25.38 23.83
N LEU A 474 -4.62 -25.33 25.15
CA LEU A 474 -5.90 -25.11 25.83
C LEU A 474 -6.47 -23.73 25.53
N LEU A 475 -5.61 -22.71 25.51
CA LEU A 475 -6.00 -21.33 25.20
C LEU A 475 -6.49 -21.20 23.75
N ALA A 476 -5.79 -21.85 22.81
CA ALA A 476 -6.19 -21.95 21.42
C ALA A 476 -7.53 -22.68 21.25
N ALA A 477 -7.73 -23.80 21.94
CA ALA A 477 -8.99 -24.54 21.93
C ALA A 477 -10.15 -23.71 22.48
N LEU A 478 -9.93 -23.00 23.60
CA LEU A 478 -10.91 -22.10 24.19
C LEU A 478 -11.29 -20.95 23.23
N LEU A 479 -10.29 -20.31 22.64
CA LEU A 479 -10.50 -19.27 21.61
C LEU A 479 -11.26 -19.83 20.41
N PHE A 480 -10.90 -21.02 19.92
CA PHE A 480 -11.59 -21.68 18.81
C PHE A 480 -13.08 -21.91 19.12
N ILE A 481 -13.41 -22.40 20.33
CA ILE A 481 -14.80 -22.61 20.75
C ILE A 481 -15.57 -21.27 20.80
N ILE A 482 -14.96 -20.22 21.36
CA ILE A 482 -15.57 -18.89 21.44
C ILE A 482 -15.79 -18.30 20.05
N PHE A 483 -14.76 -18.36 19.18
CA PHE A 483 -14.85 -17.85 17.81
C PHE A 483 -15.82 -18.65 16.97
N ARG A 484 -15.83 -19.99 17.07
CA ARG A 484 -16.78 -20.85 16.36
C ARG A 484 -18.22 -20.51 16.70
N LYS A 485 -18.51 -20.29 18.01
CA LYS A 485 -19.85 -19.87 18.46
C LYS A 485 -20.22 -18.51 17.88
N LYS A 486 -19.29 -17.56 17.90
CA LYS A 486 -19.48 -16.19 17.38
C LYS A 486 -19.62 -16.17 15.85
N ILE A 487 -18.88 -17.02 15.13
CA ILE A 487 -18.98 -17.18 13.68
C ILE A 487 -20.33 -17.81 13.31
N GLN A 488 -20.77 -18.84 14.02
CA GLN A 488 -22.09 -19.46 13.80
C GLN A 488 -23.24 -18.48 14.09
N GLU A 489 -23.12 -17.66 15.15
CA GLU A 489 -24.12 -16.62 15.45
C GLU A 489 -24.14 -15.50 14.40
N ASN A 490 -23.02 -15.21 13.74
CA ASN A 490 -22.90 -14.18 12.69
C ASN A 490 -23.13 -14.72 11.27
N ALA A 491 -23.14 -16.03 11.07
CA ALA A 491 -23.36 -16.64 9.76
C ALA A 491 -24.81 -16.47 9.26
N ASP A 492 -25.75 -16.28 10.19
CA ASP A 492 -27.15 -15.98 9.86
C ASP A 492 -27.33 -14.45 9.81
N ILE A 493 -27.13 -13.88 8.62
CA ILE A 493 -27.22 -12.43 8.36
C ILE A 493 -28.59 -11.88 8.74
N THR A 494 -29.66 -12.67 8.57
CA THR A 494 -31.02 -12.29 8.92
C THR A 494 -31.15 -12.16 10.44
N ARG A 495 -30.66 -13.11 11.21
CA ARG A 495 -30.71 -13.11 12.66
C ARG A 495 -29.87 -11.97 13.30
N VAL A 496 -28.75 -11.63 12.67
CA VAL A 496 -27.92 -10.47 13.10
C VAL A 496 -28.64 -9.16 12.80
N ARG A 497 -29.32 -9.03 11.67
CA ARG A 497 -30.16 -7.86 11.35
C ARG A 497 -31.30 -7.70 12.33
N TYR A 498 -32.01 -8.78 12.67
CA TYR A 498 -33.08 -8.76 13.68
C TYR A 498 -32.61 -8.23 15.04
N LYS A 499 -31.47 -8.72 15.56
CA LYS A 499 -30.92 -8.25 16.83
C LYS A 499 -30.49 -6.79 16.80
N LYS A 500 -30.12 -6.26 15.65
CA LYS A 500 -29.67 -4.87 15.46
C LYS A 500 -30.83 -3.90 15.19
N ALA A 501 -31.91 -4.35 14.55
CA ALA A 501 -33.04 -3.50 14.13
C ALA A 501 -33.60 -2.66 15.29
N ASN A 502 -33.93 -3.31 16.40
CA ASN A 502 -34.44 -2.61 17.59
C ASN A 502 -33.43 -1.61 18.16
N LYS A 503 -32.15 -2.00 18.26
CA LYS A 503 -31.10 -1.11 18.79
C LYS A 503 -30.89 0.14 17.91
N VAL A 504 -31.03 -0.02 16.60
CA VAL A 504 -30.95 1.10 15.64
C VAL A 504 -32.19 1.99 15.76
N ALA A 505 -33.39 1.39 15.79
CA ALA A 505 -34.63 2.11 15.97
C ALA A 505 -34.66 2.93 17.29
N GLN A 506 -34.29 2.32 18.42
CA GLN A 506 -34.20 3.02 19.70
C GLN A 506 -33.21 4.18 19.69
N ARG A 507 -32.08 4.04 18.98
CA ARG A 507 -31.11 5.13 18.85
C ARG A 507 -31.67 6.30 18.05
N ARG A 508 -32.43 6.02 16.98
CA ARG A 508 -33.10 7.05 16.17
C ARG A 508 -34.25 7.70 16.93
N LEU A 509 -35.04 6.91 17.68
CA LEU A 509 -36.08 7.46 18.55
C LEU A 509 -35.51 8.41 19.61
N LYS A 510 -34.35 8.08 20.21
CA LYS A 510 -33.64 9.02 21.09
C LYS A 510 -33.20 10.30 20.39
N ALA A 511 -32.79 10.23 19.13
CA ALA A 511 -32.46 11.41 18.35
C ALA A 511 -33.73 12.25 18.07
N ALA A 512 -34.85 11.61 17.72
CA ALA A 512 -36.13 12.27 17.55
C ALA A 512 -36.64 12.94 18.87
N GLU A 513 -36.42 12.30 20.01
CA GLU A 513 -36.74 12.89 21.33
C GLU A 513 -35.95 14.18 21.61
N LEU A 514 -34.68 14.24 21.23
CA LEU A 514 -33.88 15.46 21.35
C LEU A 514 -34.39 16.57 20.43
N LEU A 515 -34.82 16.21 19.21
CA LEU A 515 -35.41 17.16 18.27
C LEU A 515 -36.79 17.65 18.73
N LEU A 516 -37.57 16.79 19.36
CA LEU A 516 -38.83 17.14 20.01
C LEU A 516 -38.61 18.20 21.10
N LYS A 517 -37.62 17.99 21.98
CA LYS A 517 -37.26 18.93 23.06
C LYS A 517 -36.68 20.25 22.52
N ALA A 518 -36.10 20.23 21.34
CA ALA A 518 -35.56 21.41 20.62
C ALA A 518 -36.58 22.14 19.75
N ASP A 519 -37.84 21.68 19.73
CA ASP A 519 -38.96 22.18 18.88
C ASP A 519 -38.61 22.30 17.39
N ASN A 520 -37.73 21.41 16.89
CA ASN A 520 -37.38 21.36 15.49
C ASN A 520 -38.29 20.39 14.74
N LYS A 521 -39.47 20.91 14.31
CA LYS A 521 -40.57 20.13 13.72
C LYS A 521 -40.16 19.34 12.48
N THR A 522 -39.52 19.98 11.52
CA THR A 522 -39.17 19.35 10.24
C THR A 522 -38.17 18.19 10.45
N ALA A 523 -37.10 18.42 11.22
CA ALA A 523 -36.10 17.39 11.51
C ALA A 523 -36.67 16.26 12.38
N PHE A 524 -37.60 16.56 13.29
CA PHE A 524 -38.26 15.57 14.12
C PHE A 524 -39.08 14.57 13.27
N PHE A 525 -39.96 15.07 12.40
CA PHE A 525 -40.81 14.20 11.56
C PHE A 525 -39.97 13.39 10.57
N GLU A 526 -38.90 13.97 10.01
CA GLU A 526 -37.96 13.24 9.16
C GLU A 526 -37.26 12.10 9.92
N GLU A 527 -36.86 12.30 11.18
CA GLU A 527 -36.18 11.28 11.97
C GLU A 527 -37.16 10.19 12.44
N ILE A 528 -38.41 10.52 12.75
CA ILE A 528 -39.48 9.55 13.06
C ILE A 528 -39.80 8.67 11.83
N GLU A 529 -40.00 9.27 10.68
CA GLU A 529 -40.23 8.54 9.43
C GLU A 529 -39.06 7.61 9.12
N ARG A 530 -37.84 8.11 9.21
CA ARG A 530 -36.61 7.34 9.00
C ARG A 530 -36.44 6.21 10.02
N ALA A 531 -36.81 6.42 11.28
CA ALA A 531 -36.79 5.39 12.31
C ALA A 531 -37.74 4.24 12.00
N ALA A 532 -38.99 4.57 11.60
CA ALA A 532 -40.01 3.59 11.26
C ALA A 532 -39.63 2.78 10.00
N TRP A 533 -39.25 3.42 8.91
CA TRP A 533 -38.87 2.74 7.67
C TRP A 533 -37.60 1.89 7.84
N THR A 534 -36.59 2.38 8.55
CA THR A 534 -35.37 1.60 8.81
C THR A 534 -35.68 0.36 9.66
N TYR A 535 -36.54 0.49 10.68
CA TYR A 535 -36.94 -0.65 11.51
C TYR A 535 -37.69 -1.71 10.68
N LEU A 536 -38.67 -1.30 9.88
CA LEU A 536 -39.44 -2.21 9.01
C LEU A 536 -38.54 -2.90 7.98
N SER A 537 -37.62 -2.16 7.34
CA SER A 537 -36.65 -2.70 6.41
C SER A 537 -35.74 -3.76 7.03
N ASP A 538 -35.18 -3.47 8.19
CA ASP A 538 -34.27 -4.39 8.88
C ASP A 538 -35.05 -5.61 9.42
N ARG A 539 -36.29 -5.43 9.88
CA ARG A 539 -37.14 -6.47 10.45
C ARG A 539 -37.69 -7.42 9.39
N LEU A 540 -38.07 -6.88 8.23
CA LEU A 540 -38.59 -7.67 7.12
C LEU A 540 -37.48 -8.18 6.19
N SER A 541 -36.24 -7.74 6.38
CA SER A 541 -35.09 -8.00 5.51
C SER A 541 -35.32 -7.57 4.06
N ILE A 542 -36.09 -6.50 3.86
CA ILE A 542 -36.43 -5.91 2.55
C ILE A 542 -35.75 -4.53 2.51
N PRO A 543 -35.02 -4.19 1.43
CA PRO A 543 -34.46 -2.84 1.29
C PRO A 543 -35.54 -1.77 1.38
N THR A 544 -35.26 -0.64 2.05
CA THR A 544 -36.22 0.49 2.21
C THR A 544 -36.72 1.00 0.86
N ALA A 545 -35.90 0.93 -0.19
CA ALA A 545 -36.28 1.31 -1.56
C ALA A 545 -37.40 0.44 -2.18
N GLN A 546 -37.66 -0.74 -1.65
CA GLN A 546 -38.71 -1.65 -2.12
C GLN A 546 -39.97 -1.61 -1.22
N LEU A 547 -39.92 -0.86 -0.12
CA LEU A 547 -41.05 -0.69 0.80
C LEU A 547 -41.81 0.59 0.47
N ASN A 548 -43.10 0.47 0.25
CA ASN A 548 -44.05 1.57 0.11
C ASN A 548 -45.30 1.30 0.95
N LYS A 549 -46.19 2.32 1.09
CA LYS A 549 -47.39 2.18 1.93
C LYS A 549 -48.36 1.10 1.40
N GLU A 550 -48.35 0.84 0.11
CA GLU A 550 -49.27 -0.12 -0.53
C GLU A 550 -48.78 -1.57 -0.30
N ASN A 551 -47.46 -1.82 -0.42
CA ASN A 551 -46.92 -3.15 -0.27
C ASN A 551 -46.66 -3.54 1.18
N ILE A 552 -46.35 -2.59 2.08
CA ILE A 552 -46.05 -2.89 3.50
C ILE A 552 -47.23 -3.55 4.20
N ALA A 553 -48.47 -3.12 3.90
CA ALA A 553 -49.68 -3.71 4.44
C ALA A 553 -49.82 -5.19 4.06
N GLN A 554 -49.61 -5.52 2.78
CA GLN A 554 -49.67 -6.89 2.27
C GLN A 554 -48.54 -7.75 2.87
N ILE A 555 -47.32 -7.20 2.97
CA ILE A 555 -46.18 -7.91 3.55
C ILE A 555 -46.41 -8.22 5.03
N LEU A 556 -46.88 -7.25 5.81
CA LEU A 556 -47.20 -7.44 7.23
C LEU A 556 -48.34 -8.46 7.44
N ALA A 557 -49.39 -8.37 6.62
CA ALA A 557 -50.50 -9.34 6.63
C ALA A 557 -50.01 -10.76 6.30
N SER A 558 -49.15 -10.92 5.29
CA SER A 558 -48.57 -12.21 4.93
C SER A 558 -47.68 -12.82 6.03
N LYS A 559 -47.17 -12.00 6.93
CA LYS A 559 -46.37 -12.38 8.10
C LYS A 559 -47.22 -12.61 9.37
N GLY A 560 -48.54 -12.48 9.28
CA GLY A 560 -49.46 -12.77 10.38
C GLY A 560 -49.61 -11.63 11.40
N VAL A 561 -49.31 -10.40 11.00
CA VAL A 561 -49.57 -9.20 11.84
C VAL A 561 -51.06 -8.92 11.80
N THR A 562 -51.62 -8.52 12.94
CA THR A 562 -53.06 -8.20 13.04
C THR A 562 -53.42 -6.95 12.25
N ASP A 563 -54.59 -6.93 11.63
CA ASP A 563 -55.06 -5.80 10.81
C ASP A 563 -55.06 -4.47 11.58
N THR A 564 -55.41 -4.49 12.85
CA THR A 564 -55.37 -3.31 13.73
C THR A 564 -53.95 -2.73 13.87
N LEU A 565 -52.92 -3.58 13.98
CA LEU A 565 -51.52 -3.12 14.09
C LEU A 565 -51.01 -2.61 12.75
N ILE A 566 -51.49 -3.21 11.62
CA ILE A 566 -51.14 -2.75 10.28
C ILE A 566 -51.72 -1.33 10.04
N GLU A 567 -52.98 -1.09 10.47
CA GLU A 567 -53.59 0.22 10.40
C GLU A 567 -52.86 1.27 11.25
N GLU A 568 -52.45 0.91 12.48
CA GLU A 568 -51.62 1.78 13.35
C GLU A 568 -50.29 2.14 12.68
N VAL A 569 -49.58 1.15 12.05
CA VAL A 569 -48.33 1.39 11.30
C VAL A 569 -48.55 2.37 10.13
N LEU A 570 -49.59 2.14 9.31
CA LEU A 570 -49.91 2.98 8.18
C LEU A 570 -50.30 4.39 8.61
N HIS A 571 -51.03 4.51 9.73
CA HIS A 571 -51.43 5.78 10.30
C HIS A 571 -50.22 6.62 10.72
N VAL A 572 -49.25 6.02 11.43
CA VAL A 572 -48.02 6.71 11.86
C VAL A 572 -47.20 7.16 10.65
N LEU A 573 -47.01 6.27 9.66
CA LEU A 573 -46.28 6.61 8.43
C LEU A 573 -46.96 7.73 7.62
N ALA A 574 -48.27 7.70 7.53
CA ALA A 574 -49.04 8.74 6.84
C ALA A 574 -48.99 10.09 7.57
N THR A 575 -49.13 10.05 8.90
CA THR A 575 -49.14 11.26 9.74
C THR A 575 -47.76 11.92 9.80
N ALA A 576 -46.69 11.12 9.90
CA ALA A 576 -45.31 11.64 9.88
C ALA A 576 -44.97 12.32 8.55
N GLU A 577 -45.39 11.74 7.43
CA GLU A 577 -45.21 12.34 6.09
C GLU A 577 -46.03 13.60 5.91
N PHE A 578 -47.32 13.58 6.29
CA PHE A 578 -48.22 14.75 6.17
C PHE A 578 -47.75 15.91 7.06
N ALA A 579 -47.39 15.63 8.31
CA ALA A 579 -46.95 16.62 9.28
C ALA A 579 -45.63 17.32 8.91
N ARG A 580 -44.85 16.75 8.02
CA ARG A 580 -43.65 17.38 7.47
C ARG A 580 -43.94 18.62 6.63
N TYR A 581 -45.14 18.68 6.00
CA TYR A 581 -45.52 19.75 5.09
C TYR A 581 -46.70 20.62 5.61
N ALA A 582 -47.34 20.24 6.70
CA ALA A 582 -48.46 20.93 7.28
C ALA A 582 -48.15 21.62 8.61
N PRO A 583 -48.78 22.74 8.96
CA PRO A 583 -48.66 23.35 10.28
C PRO A 583 -49.31 22.43 11.35
N THR A 584 -48.51 21.80 12.17
CA THR A 584 -48.96 20.91 13.25
C THR A 584 -48.72 21.54 14.61
N SER A 585 -49.60 21.24 15.60
CA SER A 585 -49.44 21.65 17.02
C SER A 585 -48.38 20.83 17.73
N ASP A 586 -47.82 21.37 18.82
CA ASP A 586 -46.78 20.69 19.62
C ASP A 586 -47.31 19.41 20.28
N HIS A 587 -48.58 19.29 20.60
CA HIS A 587 -49.22 18.06 21.08
C HIS A 587 -49.14 16.92 20.05
N ALA A 588 -49.25 17.21 18.77
CA ALA A 588 -49.16 16.19 17.74
C ALA A 588 -47.78 15.53 17.59
N MET A 589 -46.68 16.22 17.91
CA MET A 589 -45.33 15.63 17.92
C MET A 589 -45.12 14.61 19.02
N GLN A 590 -45.63 14.91 20.25
CA GLN A 590 -45.53 13.99 21.36
C GLN A 590 -46.38 12.74 21.15
N ASP A 591 -47.58 12.87 20.56
CA ASP A 591 -48.45 11.73 20.27
C ASP A 591 -47.83 10.80 19.24
N ILE A 592 -47.31 11.34 18.12
CA ILE A 592 -46.64 10.55 17.10
C ILE A 592 -45.38 9.85 17.62
N TYR A 593 -44.61 10.50 18.48
CA TYR A 593 -43.46 9.87 19.16
C TYR A 593 -43.89 8.66 19.98
N ASN A 594 -44.93 8.83 20.78
CA ASN A 594 -45.47 7.77 21.64
C ASN A 594 -46.04 6.61 20.80
N ASP A 595 -46.80 6.93 19.73
CA ASP A 595 -47.38 5.94 18.83
C ASP A 595 -46.30 5.17 18.08
N THR A 596 -45.27 5.84 17.55
CA THR A 596 -44.14 5.18 16.87
C THR A 596 -43.40 4.24 17.81
N THR A 597 -43.19 4.68 19.08
CA THR A 597 -42.51 3.86 20.08
C THR A 597 -43.35 2.64 20.45
N LYS A 598 -44.66 2.80 20.62
CA LYS A 598 -45.62 1.73 20.89
C LYS A 598 -45.64 0.69 19.75
N ILE A 599 -45.73 1.15 18.54
CA ILE A 599 -45.77 0.29 17.34
C ILE A 599 -44.47 -0.53 17.17
N ILE A 600 -43.31 0.08 17.35
CA ILE A 600 -42.03 -0.61 17.27
C ILE A 600 -41.95 -1.71 18.35
N ASN A 601 -42.42 -1.43 19.57
CA ASN A 601 -42.44 -2.42 20.65
C ASN A 601 -43.46 -3.55 20.40
N GLN A 602 -44.61 -3.25 19.81
CA GLN A 602 -45.63 -4.25 19.48
C GLN A 602 -45.15 -5.17 18.33
N LEU A 603 -44.54 -4.60 17.29
CA LEU A 603 -43.96 -5.36 16.18
C LEU A 603 -42.77 -6.23 16.62
N GLU A 604 -42.05 -5.84 17.69
CA GLU A 604 -40.98 -6.65 18.24
C GLU A 604 -41.49 -7.94 18.87
N ASN A 605 -42.67 -7.88 19.51
CA ASN A 605 -43.33 -9.02 20.11
C ASN A 605 -44.02 -9.95 19.10
N CYS A 606 -44.21 -9.51 17.85
CA CYS A 606 -44.70 -10.33 16.76
C CYS A 606 -43.58 -11.22 16.22
N LYS A 607 -43.87 -12.50 15.96
CA LYS A 607 -42.95 -13.40 15.23
C LYS A 607 -43.06 -13.09 13.73
N LEU A 608 -42.34 -12.07 13.28
CA LEU A 608 -42.28 -11.66 11.88
C LEU A 608 -41.28 -12.50 11.08
#